data_37b4ec901bf1990def515bbfa9821e91
#
_entry.id   37b4ec901bf1990def515bbfa9821e91
#
_cell.length_a   1.000
_cell.length_b   1.000
_cell.length_c   1.000
_cell.angle_alpha   90.00
_cell.angle_beta   90.00
_cell.angle_gamma   90.00
#
_symmetry.space_group_name_H-M   'P 1'
#
loop_
_entity.id
_entity.type
_entity.pdbx_description
1 polymer ?
#
loop_
_entity_poly.entity_id
_entity_poly.type
_entity_poly.pdbx_seq_one_letter_code
_entity_poly.pdbx_strand_id
1 'polypeptide(L)'
;ALNSIFDGEVAMALDSRTIQLNKPDDMSSVEFMARVLEQNIDFVPENKVIIDERTGTIVAGVDVEVEPILITHKDITIKIAPNNQTASAQNEFDMKDGGVIDTNSNTLRIDGGKTTVANVARMLNKLGASPTDIIAIMQNLKRAGAINAELEVI
;
A
#
# COMPACT_ATOMS: atom_id res chain seq x y z
N ALA A 1 10.93 10.39 19.91
CA ALA A 1 10.98 11.81 19.51
C ALA A 1 10.93 12.74 20.74
N LEU A 2 9.76 12.88 21.45
CA LEU A 2 9.66 13.87 22.56
C LEU A 2 10.70 13.62 23.68
N ASN A 3 10.87 12.40 24.15
CA ASN A 3 11.83 12.07 25.20
C ASN A 3 13.31 12.33 24.80
N SER A 4 13.60 12.30 23.49
CA SER A 4 14.95 12.63 22.99
C SER A 4 15.21 14.14 22.91
N ILE A 5 14.16 14.97 22.89
CA ILE A 5 14.26 16.42 22.78
C ILE A 5 14.39 17.09 24.14
N PHE A 6 13.75 16.50 25.16
CA PHE A 6 13.73 17.04 26.52
C PHE A 6 14.71 16.35 27.48
N ASP A 7 15.62 15.50 26.96
CA ASP A 7 16.62 14.76 27.74
C ASP A 7 16.04 13.99 28.96
N GLY A 8 14.81 13.47 28.83
CA GLY A 8 14.15 12.75 29.91
C GLY A 8 12.84 12.08 29.52
N GLU A 9 12.26 11.31 30.43
CA GLU A 9 10.94 10.68 30.24
C GLU A 9 9.81 11.68 30.45
N VAL A 10 9.65 12.63 29.53
CA VAL A 10 8.59 13.65 29.56
C VAL A 10 7.29 13.17 28.89
N ALA A 11 7.35 12.13 28.06
CA ALA A 11 6.20 11.61 27.32
C ALA A 11 6.08 10.10 27.49
N MET A 12 4.90 9.65 27.93
CA MET A 12 4.54 8.24 28.07
C MET A 12 3.21 7.98 27.35
N ALA A 13 3.18 6.99 26.44
CA ALA A 13 1.95 6.56 25.82
C ALA A 13 1.13 5.72 26.81
N LEU A 14 -0.10 6.10 27.07
CA LEU A 14 -1.02 5.35 27.92
C LEU A 14 -1.87 4.37 27.09
N ASP A 15 -2.31 4.81 25.91
CA ASP A 15 -3.06 4.01 24.95
C ASP A 15 -2.85 4.54 23.52
N SER A 16 -3.55 3.99 22.53
CA SER A 16 -3.43 4.37 21.13
C SER A 16 -3.86 5.81 20.80
N ARG A 17 -4.47 6.54 21.73
CA ARG A 17 -5.01 7.90 21.54
C ARG A 17 -4.53 8.88 22.59
N THR A 18 -3.91 8.40 23.70
CA THR A 18 -3.57 9.22 24.86
C THR A 18 -2.08 9.14 25.15
N ILE A 19 -1.46 10.31 25.19
CA ILE A 19 -0.07 10.47 25.64
C ILE A 19 -0.07 11.35 26.88
N GLN A 20 0.50 10.85 27.97
CA GLN A 20 0.74 11.63 29.17
C GLN A 20 2.04 12.40 28.99
N LEU A 21 1.98 13.70 29.27
CA LEU A 21 3.15 14.58 29.27
C LEU A 21 3.45 15.08 30.68
N ASN A 22 4.66 14.88 31.15
CA ASN A 22 5.18 15.40 32.41
C ASN A 22 6.05 16.62 32.13
N LYS A 23 5.58 17.79 32.56
CA LYS A 23 6.31 19.04 32.35
C LYS A 23 7.57 19.06 33.23
N PRO A 24 8.77 19.36 32.70
CA PRO A 24 9.96 19.64 33.49
C PRO A 24 9.77 20.87 34.39
N ASP A 25 10.44 20.87 35.54
CA ASP A 25 10.28 21.97 36.54
C ASP A 25 10.97 23.28 36.12
N ASP A 26 11.93 23.21 35.20
CA ASP A 26 12.74 24.31 34.72
C ASP A 26 12.07 25.21 33.67
N MET A 27 10.84 24.87 33.23
CA MET A 27 10.13 25.65 32.22
C MET A 27 8.65 25.87 32.56
N SER A 28 8.06 26.89 31.97
CA SER A 28 6.64 27.18 32.12
C SER A 28 5.76 26.21 31.32
N SER A 29 4.49 26.02 31.74
CA SER A 29 3.56 25.14 31.01
C SER A 29 3.30 25.63 29.58
N VAL A 30 3.30 26.95 29.36
CA VAL A 30 3.10 27.53 28.02
C VAL A 30 4.30 27.25 27.13
N GLU A 31 5.51 27.43 27.63
CA GLU A 31 6.73 27.17 26.91
C GLU A 31 6.86 25.67 26.57
N PHE A 32 6.55 24.79 27.54
CA PHE A 32 6.55 23.35 27.34
C PHE A 32 5.60 22.94 26.22
N MET A 33 4.35 23.41 26.27
CA MET A 33 3.34 23.11 25.24
C MET A 33 3.75 23.67 23.87
N ALA A 34 4.33 24.87 23.81
CA ALA A 34 4.81 25.44 22.56
C ALA A 34 5.89 24.54 21.93
N ARG A 35 6.88 24.11 22.70
CA ARG A 35 7.93 23.21 22.21
C ARG A 35 7.41 21.85 21.79
N VAL A 36 6.41 21.28 22.49
CA VAL A 36 5.78 20.01 22.11
C VAL A 36 5.03 20.14 20.77
N LEU A 37 4.29 21.23 20.59
CA LEU A 37 3.47 21.47 19.37
C LEU A 37 4.32 21.85 18.14
N GLU A 38 5.53 22.35 18.34
CA GLU A 38 6.46 22.66 17.26
C GLU A 38 7.17 21.38 16.71
N GLN A 39 7.03 20.25 17.39
CA GLN A 39 7.72 19.04 16.96
C GLN A 39 7.08 18.42 15.74
N ASN A 40 7.89 18.22 14.71
CA ASN A 40 7.53 17.42 13.56
C ASN A 40 7.75 15.93 13.89
N ILE A 41 6.71 15.15 13.76
CA ILE A 41 6.75 13.69 13.89
C ILE A 41 6.67 13.09 12.51
N ASP A 42 7.67 12.31 12.13
CA ASP A 42 7.58 11.50 10.92
C ASP A 42 6.50 10.45 11.13
N PHE A 43 5.35 10.70 10.55
CA PHE A 43 4.21 9.81 10.55
C PHE A 43 4.19 9.04 9.25
N VAL A 44 4.31 7.74 9.33
CA VAL A 44 4.04 6.86 8.18
C VAL A 44 2.55 6.54 8.23
N PRO A 45 1.73 7.12 7.33
CA PRO A 45 0.31 6.79 7.30
C PRO A 45 0.14 5.29 7.01
N GLU A 46 -0.74 4.63 7.74
CA GLU A 46 -1.14 3.27 7.41
C GLU A 46 -1.81 3.31 6.03
N ASN A 47 -1.16 2.69 5.06
CA ASN A 47 -1.74 2.53 3.75
C ASN A 47 -2.95 1.61 3.85
N LYS A 48 -4.09 2.07 3.32
CA LYS A 48 -5.33 1.32 3.33
C LYS A 48 -5.86 1.12 1.92
N VAL A 49 -6.34 -0.09 1.64
CA VAL A 49 -7.05 -0.43 0.40
C VAL A 49 -8.46 -0.83 0.79
N ILE A 50 -9.45 -0.12 0.28
CA ILE A 50 -10.87 -0.39 0.51
C ILE A 50 -11.47 -0.94 -0.78
N ILE A 51 -12.19 -2.04 -0.67
CA ILE A 51 -12.86 -2.67 -1.81
C ILE A 51 -14.35 -2.80 -1.48
N ASP A 52 -15.19 -2.16 -2.28
CA ASP A 52 -16.64 -2.33 -2.24
C ASP A 52 -17.01 -3.53 -3.14
N GLU A 53 -17.42 -4.63 -2.50
CA GLU A 53 -17.77 -5.87 -3.20
C GLU A 53 -19.00 -5.71 -4.08
N ARG A 54 -19.96 -4.89 -3.67
CA ARG A 54 -21.20 -4.69 -4.38
C ARG A 54 -21.03 -3.91 -5.69
N THR A 55 -20.14 -2.92 -5.68
CA THR A 55 -19.90 -2.05 -6.85
C THR A 55 -18.65 -2.41 -7.62
N GLY A 56 -17.75 -3.21 -7.03
CA GLY A 56 -16.42 -3.50 -7.57
C GLY A 56 -15.48 -2.31 -7.50
N THR A 57 -15.80 -1.29 -6.69
CA THR A 57 -14.97 -0.10 -6.55
C THR A 57 -13.78 -0.39 -5.65
N ILE A 58 -12.58 -0.02 -6.12
CA ILE A 58 -11.34 -0.14 -5.34
C ILE A 58 -10.79 1.24 -5.07
N VAL A 59 -10.60 1.56 -3.80
CA VAL A 59 -9.96 2.79 -3.33
C VAL A 59 -8.64 2.42 -2.69
N ALA A 60 -7.55 2.83 -3.28
CA ALA A 60 -6.20 2.60 -2.77
C ALA A 60 -5.40 3.90 -2.81
N GLY A 61 -4.50 4.07 -1.86
CA GLY A 61 -3.50 5.14 -1.94
C GLY A 61 -2.64 4.97 -3.20
N VAL A 62 -2.25 6.07 -3.82
CA VAL A 62 -1.45 6.05 -5.07
C VAL A 62 -0.08 5.38 -4.90
N ASP A 63 0.42 5.36 -3.67
CA ASP A 63 1.75 4.83 -3.30
C ASP A 63 1.69 3.39 -2.73
N VAL A 64 0.53 2.74 -2.73
CA VAL A 64 0.43 1.35 -2.27
C VAL A 64 1.03 0.42 -3.31
N GLU A 65 2.26 -0.01 -3.06
CA GLU A 65 3.03 -0.87 -3.96
C GLU A 65 2.68 -2.35 -3.77
N VAL A 66 2.87 -3.12 -4.83
CA VAL A 66 2.77 -4.58 -4.83
C VAL A 66 4.15 -5.16 -5.10
N GLU A 67 4.63 -5.97 -4.17
CA GLU A 67 5.91 -6.66 -4.29
C GLU A 67 5.92 -7.70 -5.42
N PRO A 68 7.10 -8.02 -5.97
CA PRO A 68 7.23 -9.05 -7.01
C PRO A 68 6.63 -10.39 -6.58
N ILE A 69 5.68 -10.89 -7.35
CA ILE A 69 4.97 -12.14 -7.04
C ILE A 69 4.39 -12.78 -8.30
N LEU A 70 4.19 -14.09 -8.25
CA LEU A 70 3.38 -14.83 -9.19
C LEU A 70 2.13 -15.35 -8.48
N ILE A 71 0.96 -15.03 -9.02
CA ILE A 71 -0.32 -15.55 -8.55
C ILE A 71 -1.14 -16.08 -9.70
N THR A 72 -1.79 -17.20 -9.49
CA THR A 72 -2.76 -17.77 -10.43
C THR A 72 -4.11 -17.92 -9.70
N HIS A 73 -5.14 -17.37 -10.30
CA HIS A 73 -6.52 -17.45 -9.81
C HIS A 73 -7.43 -17.83 -10.98
N LYS A 74 -8.03 -19.02 -10.92
CA LYS A 74 -8.77 -19.60 -12.05
C LYS A 74 -7.91 -19.58 -13.34
N ASP A 75 -8.40 -18.90 -14.37
CA ASP A 75 -7.73 -18.79 -15.67
C ASP A 75 -6.81 -17.56 -15.78
N ILE A 76 -6.71 -16.75 -14.71
CA ILE A 76 -5.92 -15.52 -14.70
C ILE A 76 -4.59 -15.79 -14.00
N THR A 77 -3.49 -15.53 -14.68
CA THR A 77 -2.15 -15.57 -14.10
C THR A 77 -1.55 -14.17 -14.08
N ILE A 78 -1.10 -13.72 -12.93
CA ILE A 78 -0.45 -12.42 -12.73
C ILE A 78 1.00 -12.67 -12.35
N LYS A 79 1.91 -12.11 -13.11
CA LYS A 79 3.34 -12.11 -12.82
C LYS A 79 3.81 -10.67 -12.67
N ILE A 80 4.18 -10.31 -11.46
CA ILE A 80 4.83 -9.03 -11.16
C ILE A 80 6.32 -9.31 -11.03
N ALA A 81 7.12 -8.78 -11.95
CA ALA A 81 8.56 -8.99 -11.98
C ALA A 81 9.31 -7.84 -11.30
N PRO A 82 10.47 -8.11 -10.66
CA PRO A 82 11.33 -7.05 -10.17
C PRO A 82 11.90 -6.23 -11.34
N ASN A 83 12.20 -4.97 -11.08
CA ASN A 83 12.52 -3.89 -12.03
C ASN A 83 13.72 -4.12 -12.99
N ASN A 84 14.29 -5.34 -13.09
CA ASN A 84 15.55 -5.58 -13.80
C ASN A 84 15.44 -6.51 -15.04
N GLN A 85 14.24 -6.79 -15.55
CA GLN A 85 14.10 -7.65 -16.73
C GLN A 85 13.41 -6.93 -17.88
N THR A 86 14.19 -6.59 -18.90
CA THR A 86 13.70 -6.21 -20.23
C THR A 86 12.95 -7.37 -20.86
N ALA A 87 11.65 -7.21 -21.05
CA ALA A 87 10.83 -8.20 -21.74
C ALA A 87 11.16 -8.24 -23.24
N SER A 88 11.43 -9.43 -23.76
CA SER A 88 11.42 -9.65 -25.22
C SER A 88 9.96 -9.82 -25.65
N ALA A 89 9.44 -8.76 -26.26
CA ALA A 89 8.07 -8.72 -26.75
C ALA A 89 7.95 -9.45 -28.11
N GLN A 90 7.11 -10.46 -28.15
CA GLN A 90 6.46 -10.88 -29.40
C GLN A 90 4.98 -11.15 -29.11
N ASN A 91 4.08 -10.32 -29.68
CA ASN A 91 2.62 -10.35 -29.59
C ASN A 91 2.01 -9.88 -28.26
N GLU A 92 2.52 -8.81 -27.70
CA GLU A 92 2.06 -8.22 -26.45
C GLU A 92 1.50 -6.82 -26.69
N PHE A 93 0.35 -6.53 -26.12
CA PHE A 93 -0.25 -5.20 -26.16
C PHE A 93 0.43 -4.33 -25.09
N ASP A 94 1.37 -3.49 -25.50
CA ASP A 94 2.15 -2.64 -24.62
C ASP A 94 1.27 -1.52 -24.06
N MET A 95 1.14 -1.42 -22.74
CA MET A 95 0.44 -0.32 -22.08
C MET A 95 1.43 0.68 -21.52
N LYS A 96 1.10 1.96 -21.60
CA LYS A 96 1.89 3.08 -21.08
C LYS A 96 2.25 2.97 -19.58
N ASP A 97 1.63 2.05 -18.86
CA ASP A 97 1.84 1.80 -17.42
C ASP A 97 2.77 0.61 -17.13
N GLY A 98 3.56 0.15 -18.10
CA GLY A 98 4.55 -0.93 -17.93
C GLY A 98 3.97 -2.33 -17.76
N GLY A 99 2.69 -2.54 -18.09
CA GLY A 99 2.04 -3.85 -18.01
C GLY A 99 1.79 -4.44 -19.39
N VAL A 100 2.05 -5.73 -19.52
CA VAL A 100 1.81 -6.51 -20.72
C VAL A 100 0.71 -7.53 -20.46
N ILE A 101 -0.32 -7.51 -21.30
CA ILE A 101 -1.42 -8.50 -21.25
C ILE A 101 -1.23 -9.46 -22.43
N ASP A 102 -0.99 -10.72 -22.11
CA ASP A 102 -1.10 -11.79 -23.10
C ASP A 102 -2.53 -12.32 -23.11
N THR A 103 -3.29 -11.89 -24.11
CA THR A 103 -4.70 -12.27 -24.27
C THR A 103 -4.89 -13.74 -24.66
N ASN A 104 -3.85 -14.41 -25.17
CA ASN A 104 -3.94 -15.83 -25.54
C ASN A 104 -3.79 -16.75 -24.33
N SER A 105 -3.11 -16.31 -23.27
CA SER A 105 -2.88 -17.11 -22.07
C SER A 105 -3.52 -16.54 -20.80
N ASN A 106 -4.33 -15.47 -20.90
CA ASN A 106 -4.87 -14.74 -19.74
C ASN A 106 -3.80 -14.38 -18.71
N THR A 107 -2.59 -14.13 -19.18
CA THR A 107 -1.44 -13.82 -18.34
C THR A 107 -1.20 -12.29 -18.33
N LEU A 108 -1.21 -11.73 -17.14
CA LEU A 108 -0.82 -10.35 -16.89
C LEU A 108 0.64 -10.33 -16.45
N ARG A 109 1.53 -9.78 -17.26
CA ARG A 109 2.91 -9.46 -16.87
C ARG A 109 3.01 -7.97 -16.61
N ILE A 110 3.64 -7.63 -15.51
CA ILE A 110 3.96 -6.25 -15.16
C ILE A 110 5.47 -6.19 -15.01
N ASP A 111 6.11 -5.57 -15.99
CA ASP A 111 7.55 -5.41 -16.06
C ASP A 111 7.89 -3.92 -15.97
N GLY A 112 8.83 -3.58 -15.11
CA GLY A 112 9.41 -2.25 -15.04
C GLY A 112 8.65 -1.22 -14.21
N GLY A 113 9.26 -0.79 -13.12
CA GLY A 113 8.77 0.25 -12.24
C GLY A 113 8.09 -0.27 -10.98
N LYS A 114 7.62 0.68 -10.17
CA LYS A 114 6.85 0.39 -8.97
C LYS A 114 5.42 0.03 -9.38
N THR A 115 5.08 -1.24 -9.19
CA THR A 115 3.72 -1.72 -9.45
C THR A 115 2.83 -1.34 -8.27
N THR A 116 1.75 -0.60 -8.54
CA THR A 116 0.79 -0.22 -7.50
C THR A 116 -0.46 -1.09 -7.54
N VAL A 117 -1.16 -1.19 -6.40
CA VAL A 117 -2.46 -1.88 -6.30
C VAL A 117 -3.45 -1.33 -7.33
N ALA A 118 -3.46 -0.01 -7.54
CA ALA A 118 -4.32 0.63 -8.53
C ALA A 118 -4.03 0.17 -9.96
N ASN A 119 -2.75 -0.04 -10.31
CA ASN A 119 -2.36 -0.55 -11.63
C ASN A 119 -2.80 -2.00 -11.80
N VAL A 120 -2.56 -2.86 -10.82
CA VAL A 120 -2.99 -4.26 -10.84
C VAL A 120 -4.51 -4.36 -11.00
N ALA A 121 -5.28 -3.60 -10.21
CA ALA A 121 -6.73 -3.57 -10.29
C ALA A 121 -7.25 -3.14 -11.67
N ARG A 122 -6.65 -2.08 -12.25
CA ARG A 122 -7.01 -1.58 -13.58
C ARG A 122 -6.74 -2.63 -14.67
N MET A 123 -5.61 -3.32 -14.59
CA MET A 123 -5.24 -4.35 -15.56
C MET A 123 -6.14 -5.58 -15.45
N LEU A 124 -6.49 -6.02 -14.24
CA LEU A 124 -7.45 -7.10 -14.01
C LEU A 124 -8.82 -6.77 -14.60
N ASN A 125 -9.28 -5.53 -14.42
CA ASN A 125 -10.52 -5.07 -15.00
C ASN A 125 -10.47 -5.09 -16.54
N LYS A 126 -9.36 -4.71 -17.16
CA LYS A 126 -9.15 -4.80 -18.61
C LYS A 126 -9.10 -6.25 -19.14
N LEU A 127 -8.62 -7.20 -18.33
CA LEU A 127 -8.69 -8.63 -18.63
C LEU A 127 -10.11 -9.20 -18.50
N GLY A 128 -11.08 -8.40 -18.05
CA GLY A 128 -12.46 -8.85 -17.84
C GLY A 128 -12.67 -9.66 -16.56
N ALA A 129 -11.76 -9.55 -15.60
CA ALA A 129 -11.93 -10.17 -14.29
C ALA A 129 -13.19 -9.61 -13.60
N SER A 130 -13.97 -10.49 -12.99
CA SER A 130 -15.13 -10.07 -12.21
C SER A 130 -14.69 -9.33 -10.92
N PRO A 131 -15.53 -8.45 -10.35
CA PRO A 131 -15.24 -7.82 -9.06
C PRO A 131 -14.86 -8.82 -7.97
N THR A 132 -15.56 -9.94 -7.88
CA THR A 132 -15.28 -11.01 -6.93
C THR A 132 -13.89 -11.64 -7.15
N ASP A 133 -13.48 -11.82 -8.41
CA ASP A 133 -12.15 -12.36 -8.72
C ASP A 133 -11.06 -11.37 -8.35
N ILE A 134 -11.28 -10.08 -8.61
CA ILE A 134 -10.34 -9.02 -8.23
C ILE A 134 -10.15 -8.98 -6.70
N ILE A 135 -11.25 -9.06 -5.94
CA ILE A 135 -11.21 -9.12 -4.46
C ILE A 135 -10.40 -10.33 -4.01
N ALA A 136 -10.70 -11.53 -4.54
CA ALA A 136 -10.00 -12.75 -4.17
C ALA A 136 -8.49 -12.66 -4.46
N ILE A 137 -8.11 -12.09 -5.60
CA ILE A 137 -6.72 -11.86 -5.97
C ILE A 137 -6.06 -10.88 -5.00
N MET A 138 -6.69 -9.74 -4.68
CA MET A 138 -6.15 -8.75 -3.76
C MET A 138 -5.98 -9.30 -2.34
N GLN A 139 -6.96 -10.08 -1.86
CA GLN A 139 -6.85 -10.76 -0.55
C GLN A 139 -5.68 -11.76 -0.53
N ASN A 140 -5.48 -12.52 -1.60
CA ASN A 140 -4.38 -13.47 -1.70
C ASN A 140 -3.02 -12.75 -1.79
N LEU A 141 -2.92 -11.64 -2.52
CA LEU A 141 -1.73 -10.78 -2.55
C LEU A 141 -1.40 -10.24 -1.15
N LYS A 142 -2.41 -9.80 -0.40
CA LYS A 142 -2.24 -9.36 0.99
C LYS A 142 -1.78 -10.50 1.90
N ARG A 143 -2.42 -11.69 1.81
CA ARG A 143 -2.03 -12.88 2.62
C ARG A 143 -0.62 -13.35 2.30
N ALA A 144 -0.19 -13.23 1.06
CA ALA A 144 1.17 -13.56 0.63
C ALA A 144 2.21 -12.51 1.04
N GLY A 145 1.80 -11.38 1.64
CA GLY A 145 2.68 -10.30 2.05
C GLY A 145 3.11 -9.36 0.92
N ALA A 146 2.56 -9.54 -0.29
CA ALA A 146 2.92 -8.71 -1.44
C ALA A 146 2.30 -7.29 -1.39
N ILE A 147 1.32 -7.04 -0.55
CA ILE A 147 0.72 -5.72 -0.33
C ILE A 147 0.97 -5.29 1.12
N ASN A 148 1.72 -4.21 1.28
CA ASN A 148 1.99 -3.59 2.59
C ASN A 148 0.97 -2.49 2.88
N ALA A 149 -0.31 -2.88 2.99
CA ALA A 149 -1.43 -2.02 3.34
C ALA A 149 -2.51 -2.83 4.04
N GLU A 150 -3.34 -2.20 4.86
CA GLU A 150 -4.55 -2.84 5.38
C GLU A 150 -5.59 -3.00 4.27
N LEU A 151 -6.19 -4.18 4.15
CA LEU A 151 -7.23 -4.47 3.16
C LEU A 151 -8.58 -4.58 3.87
N GLU A 152 -9.50 -3.69 3.54
CA GLU A 152 -10.87 -3.67 4.05
C GLU A 152 -11.84 -3.94 2.90
N VAL A 153 -12.75 -4.89 3.08
CA VAL A 153 -13.83 -5.22 2.11
C VAL A 153 -15.15 -4.80 2.73
N ILE A 154 -15.93 -4.00 2.02
CA ILE A 154 -17.21 -3.44 2.47
C ILE A 154 -18.35 -3.82 1.52
#